data_07551d69ac2ea61ff5cdae3b846678b2
#
_entry.id   07551d69ac2ea61ff5cdae3b846678b2
#
_cell.length_a   1.000
_cell.length_b   1.000
_cell.length_c   1.000
_cell.angle_alpha   90.00
_cell.angle_beta   90.00
_cell.angle_gamma   90.00
#
_symmetry.space_group_name_H-M   'P 1'
#
loop_
_entity.id
_entity.type
_entity.pdbx_description
1 polymer ?
#
loop_
_entity_poly.entity_id
_entity_poly.type
_entity_poly.pdbx_seq_one_letter_code
_entity_poly.pdbx_strand_id
1 'polypeptide(L)'
;MKLYSFWRSLATYRVRIAMNLKGIKPDEVIDINLMKGQQREESFKKVNPMMAIPALVDGEGPALFESLAIMEYLDETHPNPPLLPKDPKGRARVRGLAQIVACDSHPLVVPRVREHLAHEYKFDEPTVMKWAQHWHGAALKALDTHLADKATG
;
A
#
# COMPACT_ATOMS: atom_id res chain seq x y z
N MET A 1 8.66 -14.42 -9.37
CA MET A 1 8.30 -13.08 -8.85
C MET A 1 9.32 -12.61 -7.82
N LYS A 2 9.72 -11.34 -7.89
CA LYS A 2 10.64 -10.70 -6.93
C LYS A 2 9.91 -9.52 -6.27
N LEU A 3 9.80 -9.54 -4.93
CA LEU A 3 9.07 -8.52 -4.16
C LEU A 3 10.06 -7.61 -3.41
N TYR A 4 10.04 -6.32 -3.70
CA TYR A 4 10.73 -5.31 -2.89
C TYR A 4 9.83 -4.90 -1.73
N SER A 5 10.32 -5.06 -0.51
CA SER A 5 9.52 -5.06 0.71
C SER A 5 10.24 -4.35 1.85
N PHE A 6 9.46 -3.96 2.86
CA PHE A 6 9.97 -3.60 4.17
C PHE A 6 8.94 -4.03 5.22
N TRP A 7 9.38 -4.64 6.29
CA TRP A 7 8.51 -5.27 7.29
C TRP A 7 7.49 -4.32 7.94
N ARG A 8 7.82 -3.02 8.10
CA ARG A 8 6.94 -1.99 8.67
C ARG A 8 6.05 -1.29 7.64
N SER A 9 6.20 -1.58 6.35
CA SER A 9 5.41 -0.90 5.32
C SER A 9 3.99 -1.45 5.25
N LEU A 10 3.00 -0.61 5.55
CA LEU A 10 1.58 -0.94 5.40
C LEU A 10 1.21 -1.22 3.94
N ALA A 11 1.81 -0.49 2.98
CA ALA A 11 1.56 -0.73 1.56
C ALA A 11 2.07 -2.11 1.12
N THR A 12 3.28 -2.50 1.55
CA THR A 12 3.79 -3.84 1.28
C THR A 12 3.00 -4.92 2.03
N TYR A 13 2.54 -4.61 3.23
CA TYR A 13 1.73 -5.55 4.02
C TYR A 13 0.45 -5.95 3.30
N ARG A 14 -0.24 -5.00 2.64
CA ARG A 14 -1.42 -5.30 1.79
C ARG A 14 -1.10 -6.31 0.69
N VAL A 15 0.01 -6.12 -0.03
CA VAL A 15 0.46 -7.05 -1.09
C VAL A 15 0.78 -8.42 -0.50
N ARG A 16 1.48 -8.48 0.63
CA ARG A 16 1.78 -9.74 1.31
C ARG A 16 0.51 -10.49 1.75
N ILE A 17 -0.51 -9.78 2.23
CA ILE A 17 -1.82 -10.38 2.55
C ILE A 17 -2.44 -10.98 1.28
N ALA A 18 -2.49 -10.23 0.18
CA ALA A 18 -3.03 -10.73 -1.08
C ALA A 18 -2.28 -11.97 -1.58
N MET A 19 -0.94 -11.95 -1.57
CA MET A 19 -0.12 -13.10 -1.92
C MET A 19 -0.43 -14.31 -1.04
N ASN A 20 -0.51 -14.12 0.28
CA ASN A 20 -0.84 -15.20 1.20
C ASN A 20 -2.22 -15.80 0.96
N LEU A 21 -3.25 -14.97 0.74
CA LEU A 21 -4.61 -15.43 0.44
C LEU A 21 -4.65 -16.27 -0.84
N LYS A 22 -3.82 -15.93 -1.82
CA LYS A 22 -3.72 -16.63 -3.11
C LYS A 22 -2.72 -17.80 -3.12
N GLY A 23 -2.04 -18.06 -2.01
CA GLY A 23 -1.00 -19.08 -1.93
C GLY A 23 0.26 -18.77 -2.76
N ILE A 24 0.46 -17.51 -3.14
CA ILE A 24 1.60 -17.08 -3.94
C ILE A 24 2.81 -16.85 -3.02
N LYS A 25 3.93 -17.46 -3.39
CA LYS A 25 5.22 -17.23 -2.73
C LYS A 25 6.16 -16.56 -3.73
N PRO A 26 6.69 -15.37 -3.45
CA PRO A 26 7.72 -14.79 -4.30
C PRO A 26 8.99 -15.65 -4.25
N ASP A 27 9.71 -15.76 -5.37
CA ASP A 27 10.98 -16.47 -5.44
C ASP A 27 12.07 -15.73 -4.63
N GLU A 28 11.95 -14.41 -4.57
CA GLU A 28 12.88 -13.54 -3.85
C GLU A 28 12.14 -12.39 -3.16
N VAL A 29 12.52 -12.10 -1.92
CA VAL A 29 12.08 -10.90 -1.20
C VAL A 29 13.30 -10.03 -0.91
N ILE A 30 13.33 -8.83 -1.47
CA ILE A 30 14.41 -7.87 -1.27
C ILE A 30 13.96 -6.86 -0.21
N ASP A 31 14.66 -6.82 0.91
CA ASP A 31 14.40 -5.83 1.96
C ASP A 31 14.97 -4.47 1.55
N ILE A 32 14.11 -3.46 1.52
CA ILE A 32 14.47 -2.06 1.30
C ILE A 32 14.24 -1.32 2.61
N ASN A 33 15.27 -1.20 3.41
CA ASN A 33 15.19 -0.58 4.73
C ASN A 33 14.95 0.93 4.62
N LEU A 34 13.68 1.33 4.81
CA LEU A 34 13.27 2.74 4.74
C LEU A 34 13.89 3.60 5.84
N MET A 35 14.22 3.00 7.00
CA MET A 35 14.86 3.69 8.12
C MET A 35 16.31 4.07 7.82
N LYS A 36 16.95 3.31 6.92
CA LYS A 36 18.32 3.57 6.42
C LYS A 36 18.33 4.37 5.13
N GLY A 37 17.19 4.73 4.58
CA GLY A 37 17.09 5.51 3.34
C GLY A 37 17.37 4.72 2.07
N GLN A 38 17.40 3.37 2.11
CA GLN A 38 17.74 2.53 0.96
C GLN A 38 16.81 2.73 -0.24
N GLN A 39 15.57 3.17 -0.02
CA GLN A 39 14.67 3.55 -1.11
C GLN A 39 15.20 4.72 -1.97
N ARG A 40 16.16 5.49 -1.47
CA ARG A 40 16.78 6.64 -2.16
C ARG A 40 18.05 6.26 -2.94
N GLU A 41 18.50 5.01 -2.84
CA GLU A 41 19.66 4.52 -3.57
C GLU A 41 19.36 4.39 -5.07
N GLU A 42 20.34 4.67 -5.91
CA GLU A 42 20.19 4.61 -7.37
C GLU A 42 19.77 3.22 -7.88
N SER A 43 20.17 2.17 -7.17
CA SER A 43 19.77 0.79 -7.43
C SER A 43 18.25 0.62 -7.37
N PHE A 44 17.61 1.18 -6.33
CA PHE A 44 16.16 1.08 -6.16
C PHE A 44 15.39 2.13 -6.95
N LYS A 45 15.94 3.32 -7.18
CA LYS A 45 15.33 4.34 -8.06
C LYS A 45 15.08 3.82 -9.48
N LYS A 46 15.96 2.94 -9.98
CA LYS A 46 15.79 2.27 -11.28
C LYS A 46 14.61 1.29 -11.28
N VAL A 47 14.26 0.73 -10.12
CA VAL A 47 13.11 -0.17 -9.95
C VAL A 47 11.83 0.66 -9.81
N ASN A 48 11.84 1.67 -8.95
CA ASN A 48 10.71 2.57 -8.74
C ASN A 48 11.18 4.02 -8.54
N PRO A 49 11.03 4.90 -9.55
CA PRO A 49 11.43 6.31 -9.47
C PRO A 49 10.74 7.10 -8.35
N MET A 50 9.56 6.66 -7.88
CA MET A 50 8.89 7.25 -6.72
C MET A 50 9.58 6.94 -5.38
N MET A 51 10.62 6.07 -5.39
CA MET A 51 11.36 5.69 -4.18
C MET A 51 10.43 5.14 -3.08
N ALA A 52 9.40 4.43 -3.49
CA ALA A 52 8.38 3.86 -2.61
C ALA A 52 8.26 2.35 -2.82
N ILE A 53 7.97 1.65 -1.76
CA ILE A 53 7.65 0.22 -1.75
C ILE A 53 6.14 0.03 -1.50
N PRO A 54 5.55 -1.07 -1.95
CA PRO A 54 6.15 -2.21 -2.66
C PRO A 54 6.48 -1.92 -4.11
N ALA A 55 7.39 -2.73 -4.66
CA ALA A 55 7.51 -2.97 -6.09
C ALA A 55 7.57 -4.48 -6.34
N LEU A 56 6.98 -4.94 -7.43
CA LEU A 56 6.94 -6.35 -7.82
C LEU A 56 7.50 -6.51 -9.22
N VAL A 57 8.49 -7.36 -9.39
CA VAL A 57 8.98 -7.80 -10.70
C VAL A 57 8.48 -9.22 -10.94
N ASP A 58 7.80 -9.43 -12.06
CA ASP A 58 7.31 -10.73 -12.46
C ASP A 58 7.74 -11.04 -13.90
N GLY A 59 8.70 -11.95 -14.04
CA GLY A 59 9.31 -12.24 -15.33
C GLY A 59 10.14 -11.07 -15.87
N GLU A 60 10.07 -10.87 -17.18
CA GLU A 60 10.75 -9.77 -17.88
C GLU A 60 9.88 -8.51 -17.92
N GLY A 61 10.53 -7.34 -17.96
CA GLY A 61 9.85 -6.06 -18.07
C GLY A 61 10.01 -5.16 -16.85
N PRO A 62 9.31 -4.01 -16.84
CA PRO A 62 9.40 -3.05 -15.75
C PRO A 62 8.73 -3.59 -14.48
N ALA A 63 9.20 -3.13 -13.33
CA ALA A 63 8.57 -3.44 -12.06
C ALA A 63 7.14 -2.84 -11.99
N LEU A 64 6.23 -3.61 -11.42
CA LEU A 64 4.91 -3.13 -11.03
C LEU A 64 5.04 -2.34 -9.73
N PHE A 65 4.29 -1.28 -9.60
CA PHE A 65 4.30 -0.38 -8.44
C PHE A 65 2.86 -0.03 -8.05
N GLU A 66 2.67 0.64 -6.91
CA GLU A 66 1.40 0.88 -6.24
C GLU A 66 0.71 -0.40 -5.75
N SER A 67 0.51 -0.47 -4.43
CA SER A 67 0.06 -1.70 -3.78
C SER A 67 -1.28 -2.21 -4.29
N LEU A 68 -2.25 -1.32 -4.61
CA LEU A 68 -3.55 -1.74 -5.14
C LEU A 68 -3.42 -2.27 -6.56
N ALA A 69 -2.62 -1.63 -7.41
CA ALA A 69 -2.36 -2.11 -8.77
C ALA A 69 -1.68 -3.48 -8.76
N ILE A 70 -0.71 -3.69 -7.87
CA ILE A 70 -0.08 -5.00 -7.68
C ILE A 70 -1.10 -6.05 -7.22
N MET A 71 -2.00 -5.69 -6.30
CA MET A 71 -3.05 -6.62 -5.83
C MET A 71 -4.04 -6.97 -6.95
N GLU A 72 -4.43 -6.01 -7.79
CA GLU A 72 -5.28 -6.27 -8.95
C GLU A 72 -4.57 -7.15 -9.98
N TYR A 73 -3.30 -6.89 -10.28
CA TYR A 73 -2.48 -7.76 -11.12
C TYR A 73 -2.45 -9.21 -10.60
N LEU A 74 -2.21 -9.38 -9.29
CA LEU A 74 -2.21 -10.72 -8.67
C LEU A 74 -3.59 -11.37 -8.73
N ASP A 75 -4.68 -10.60 -8.64
CA ASP A 75 -6.04 -11.11 -8.74
C ASP A 75 -6.39 -11.56 -10.17
N GLU A 76 -5.92 -10.84 -11.18
CA GLU A 76 -6.13 -11.16 -12.59
C GLU A 76 -5.29 -12.36 -13.04
N THR A 77 -4.05 -12.45 -12.61
CA THR A 77 -3.13 -13.56 -12.98
C THR A 77 -3.32 -14.83 -12.16
N HIS A 78 -3.86 -14.70 -10.94
CA HIS A 78 -4.17 -15.79 -10.04
C HIS A 78 -5.61 -15.63 -9.51
N PRO A 79 -6.62 -15.92 -10.34
CA PRO A 79 -8.01 -15.53 -10.06
C PRO A 79 -8.67 -16.23 -8.87
N ASN A 80 -8.03 -17.27 -8.30
CA ASN A 80 -8.60 -18.05 -7.20
C ASN A 80 -7.70 -18.02 -5.95
N PRO A 81 -8.27 -17.71 -4.77
CA PRO A 81 -9.59 -17.12 -4.55
C PRO A 81 -9.65 -15.66 -5.05
N PRO A 82 -10.80 -15.16 -5.52
CA PRO A 82 -10.93 -13.80 -6.00
C PRO A 82 -10.85 -12.80 -4.82
N LEU A 83 -10.21 -11.65 -5.05
CA LEU A 83 -10.18 -10.54 -4.09
C LEU A 83 -11.33 -9.56 -4.32
N LEU A 84 -11.97 -9.62 -5.47
CA LEU A 84 -13.07 -8.74 -5.86
C LEU A 84 -14.34 -9.56 -6.16
N PRO A 85 -15.54 -9.03 -5.86
CA PRO A 85 -16.81 -9.62 -6.29
C PRO A 85 -16.89 -9.72 -7.81
N LYS A 86 -17.85 -10.54 -8.30
CA LYS A 86 -18.05 -10.72 -9.75
C LYS A 86 -18.75 -9.53 -10.39
N ASP A 87 -19.71 -8.92 -9.70
CA ASP A 87 -20.52 -7.85 -10.26
C ASP A 87 -19.79 -6.49 -10.23
N PRO A 88 -20.03 -5.61 -11.22
CA PRO A 88 -19.32 -4.34 -11.34
C PRO A 88 -19.53 -3.39 -10.15
N LYS A 89 -20.73 -3.38 -9.56
CA LYS A 89 -21.06 -2.50 -8.42
C LYS A 89 -20.32 -2.94 -7.16
N GLY A 90 -20.29 -4.24 -6.87
CA GLY A 90 -19.52 -4.80 -5.77
C GLY A 90 -18.02 -4.56 -5.94
N ARG A 91 -17.48 -4.74 -7.15
CA ARG A 91 -16.09 -4.43 -7.48
C ARG A 91 -15.76 -2.95 -7.21
N ALA A 92 -16.63 -2.04 -7.66
CA ALA A 92 -16.45 -0.62 -7.42
C ALA A 92 -16.47 -0.28 -5.92
N ARG A 93 -17.38 -0.90 -5.16
CA ARG A 93 -17.47 -0.72 -3.71
C ARG A 93 -16.21 -1.19 -3.00
N VAL A 94 -15.73 -2.39 -3.28
CA VAL A 94 -14.49 -2.92 -2.64
C VAL A 94 -13.30 -2.04 -2.97
N ARG A 95 -13.16 -1.59 -4.22
CA ARG A 95 -12.11 -0.65 -4.60
C ARG A 95 -12.22 0.69 -3.87
N GLY A 96 -13.43 1.23 -3.72
CA GLY A 96 -13.67 2.46 -2.97
C GLY A 96 -13.22 2.33 -1.52
N LEU A 97 -13.59 1.26 -0.82
CA LEU A 97 -13.13 0.98 0.54
C LEU A 97 -11.61 0.87 0.63
N ALA A 98 -10.98 0.17 -0.32
CA ALA A 98 -9.52 0.04 -0.37
C ALA A 98 -8.84 1.40 -0.62
N GLN A 99 -9.43 2.26 -1.45
CA GLN A 99 -8.91 3.60 -1.77
C GLN A 99 -9.03 4.58 -0.61
N ILE A 100 -10.04 4.51 0.23
CA ILE A 100 -10.10 5.29 1.47
C ILE A 100 -8.80 5.11 2.28
N VAL A 101 -8.31 3.87 2.38
CA VAL A 101 -7.04 3.60 3.06
C VAL A 101 -5.84 4.03 2.23
N ALA A 102 -5.83 3.69 0.94
CA ALA A 102 -4.64 3.82 0.10
C ALA A 102 -4.44 5.23 -0.46
N CYS A 103 -5.52 6.04 -0.60
CA CYS A 103 -5.47 7.38 -1.17
C CYS A 103 -5.75 8.48 -0.15
N ASP A 104 -6.69 8.26 0.79
CA ASP A 104 -7.18 9.33 1.66
C ASP A 104 -6.59 9.29 3.09
N SER A 105 -5.89 8.21 3.46
CA SER A 105 -5.31 8.06 4.79
C SER A 105 -3.82 7.76 4.75
N HIS A 106 -3.42 6.57 4.35
CA HIS A 106 -2.04 6.10 4.43
C HIS A 106 -1.01 7.02 3.77
N PRO A 107 -1.22 7.57 2.55
CA PRO A 107 -0.21 8.42 1.91
C PRO A 107 0.02 9.75 2.63
N LEU A 108 -0.94 10.20 3.42
CA LEU A 108 -0.83 11.46 4.20
C LEU A 108 0.00 11.31 5.48
N VAL A 109 0.32 10.08 5.89
CA VAL A 109 0.97 9.80 7.18
C VAL A 109 2.23 8.96 7.06
N VAL A 110 2.67 8.64 5.84
CA VAL A 110 3.90 7.90 5.59
C VAL A 110 5.15 8.67 6.04
N PRO A 111 6.28 8.00 6.31
CA PRO A 111 7.48 8.65 6.82
C PRO A 111 7.91 9.89 6.01
N ARG A 112 7.89 9.80 4.66
CA ARG A 112 8.26 10.92 3.78
C ARG A 112 7.43 12.19 4.01
N VAL A 113 6.13 12.04 4.33
CA VAL A 113 5.25 13.19 4.61
C VAL A 113 5.54 13.74 6.00
N ARG A 114 5.68 12.87 7.00
CA ARG A 114 6.00 13.29 8.37
C ARG A 114 7.37 13.97 8.46
N GLU A 115 8.37 13.43 7.75
CA GLU A 115 9.69 14.04 7.62
C GLU A 115 9.59 15.44 6.99
N HIS A 116 8.82 15.57 5.91
CA HIS A 116 8.60 16.85 5.23
C HIS A 116 7.93 17.88 6.16
N LEU A 117 6.87 17.49 6.87
CA LEU A 117 6.22 18.36 7.86
C LEU A 117 7.18 18.82 8.95
N ALA A 118 8.00 17.91 9.48
CA ALA A 118 8.97 18.25 10.52
C ALA A 118 10.11 19.14 9.99
N HIS A 119 10.64 18.86 8.80
CA HIS A 119 11.82 19.58 8.29
C HIS A 119 11.47 20.91 7.63
N GLU A 120 10.45 20.96 6.78
CA GLU A 120 10.10 22.18 6.04
C GLU A 120 9.20 23.11 6.86
N TYR A 121 8.18 22.54 7.52
CA TYR A 121 7.21 23.33 8.30
C TYR A 121 7.58 23.43 9.79
N LYS A 122 8.68 22.80 10.23
CA LYS A 122 9.16 22.81 11.61
C LYS A 122 8.13 22.33 12.64
N PHE A 123 7.27 21.42 12.23
CA PHE A 123 6.31 20.80 13.15
C PHE A 123 7.06 19.92 14.15
N ASP A 124 6.73 20.06 15.41
CA ASP A 124 7.20 19.17 16.47
C ASP A 124 6.51 17.80 16.39
N GLU A 125 7.06 16.81 17.06
CA GLU A 125 6.54 15.44 17.06
C GLU A 125 5.06 15.36 17.49
N PRO A 126 4.59 16.04 18.55
CA PRO A 126 3.19 16.06 18.92
C PRO A 126 2.26 16.60 17.82
N THR A 127 2.69 17.61 17.08
CA THR A 127 1.92 18.18 15.96
C THR A 127 1.85 17.19 14.78
N VAL A 128 2.96 16.55 14.44
CA VAL A 128 2.99 15.49 13.41
C VAL A 128 2.11 14.30 13.81
N MET A 129 2.09 13.94 15.09
CA MET A 129 1.20 12.89 15.59
C MET A 129 -0.28 13.27 15.51
N LYS A 130 -0.65 14.53 15.84
CA LYS A 130 -2.02 15.01 15.66
C LYS A 130 -2.46 15.01 14.20
N TRP A 131 -1.57 15.37 13.27
CA TRP A 131 -1.80 15.24 11.83
C TRP A 131 -2.14 13.78 11.46
N ALA A 132 -1.32 12.83 11.90
CA ALA A 132 -1.53 11.42 11.61
C ALA A 132 -2.83 10.87 12.21
N GLN A 133 -3.14 11.23 13.46
CA GLN A 133 -4.37 10.85 14.14
C GLN A 133 -5.62 11.40 13.43
N HIS A 134 -5.55 12.64 12.93
CA HIS A 134 -6.64 13.26 12.20
C HIS A 134 -7.00 12.46 10.95
N TRP A 135 -6.02 12.22 10.08
CA TRP A 135 -6.27 11.54 8.80
C TRP A 135 -6.61 10.06 8.96
N HIS A 136 -5.96 9.37 9.87
CA HIS A 136 -6.34 7.98 10.18
C HIS A 136 -7.72 7.90 10.82
N GLY A 137 -8.04 8.81 11.74
CA GLY A 137 -9.35 8.85 12.40
C GLY A 137 -10.49 9.11 11.41
N ALA A 138 -10.29 10.07 10.48
CA ALA A 138 -11.27 10.36 9.44
C ALA A 138 -11.55 9.14 8.55
N ALA A 139 -10.50 8.48 8.07
CA ALA A 139 -10.63 7.30 7.23
C ALA A 139 -11.27 6.11 7.96
N LEU A 140 -10.87 5.85 9.20
CA LEU A 140 -11.46 4.76 10.01
C LEU A 140 -12.93 4.99 10.26
N LYS A 141 -13.33 6.23 10.56
CA LYS A 141 -14.75 6.59 10.74
C LYS A 141 -15.57 6.38 9.45
N ALA A 142 -15.01 6.77 8.30
CA ALA A 142 -15.65 6.54 7.01
C ALA A 142 -15.80 5.05 6.71
N LEU A 143 -14.75 4.25 6.93
CA LEU A 143 -14.79 2.81 6.76
C LEU A 143 -15.83 2.15 7.67
N ASP A 144 -15.87 2.50 8.94
CA ASP A 144 -16.84 1.99 9.91
C ASP A 144 -18.27 2.24 9.44
N THR A 145 -18.54 3.47 8.97
CA THR A 145 -19.85 3.83 8.41
C THR A 145 -20.19 3.00 7.16
N HIS A 146 -19.24 2.86 6.23
CA HIS A 146 -19.46 2.10 5.00
C HIS A 146 -19.61 0.59 5.23
N LEU A 147 -18.96 0.04 6.23
CA LEU A 147 -19.00 -1.39 6.52
C LEU A 147 -20.21 -1.79 7.39
N ALA A 148 -20.90 -0.83 7.99
CA ALA A 148 -22.07 -1.09 8.83
C ALA A 148 -23.23 -1.78 8.09
N ASP A 149 -23.34 -1.58 6.77
CA ASP A 149 -24.40 -2.16 5.95
C ASP A 149 -24.14 -3.62 5.50
N LYS A 150 -22.94 -4.16 5.77
CA LYS A 150 -22.53 -5.53 5.42
C LYS A 150 -22.77 -5.91 3.94
N ALA A 151 -22.82 -4.93 3.03
CA ALA A 151 -23.19 -5.15 1.63
C ALA A 151 -22.15 -5.97 0.84
N THR A 152 -20.96 -6.18 1.38
CA THR A 152 -19.86 -6.88 0.71
C THR A 152 -19.17 -7.93 1.60
N GLY A 153 -19.76 -8.29 2.70
CA GLY A 153 -19.13 -9.26 3.62
C GLY A 153 -20.13 -10.06 4.37
#